data_b3ac777cff52c8d17c797b43fa410433
#
_entry.id   b3ac777cff52c8d17c797b43fa410433
#
_cell.length_a   1.000
_cell.length_b   1.000
_cell.length_c   1.000
_cell.angle_alpha   90.00
_cell.angle_beta   90.00
_cell.angle_gamma   90.00
#
_symmetry.space_group_name_H-M   'P 1'
#
loop_
_entity.id
_entity.type
_entity.pdbx_description
1 polymer ?
#
loop_
_entity_poly.entity_id
_entity_poly.type
_entity_poly.pdbx_seq_one_letter_code
_entity_poly.pdbx_strand_id
1 'polypeptide(L)'
;MPASKHRYDIDLCRAIACLMAIATHIPDICSADGLSPFVTDLRSGFIYFCRAVIPIFYMVTGSLYLGKETADVKKTVKKAFKLLLMFLVWSALYIARSQYLFHTYHTFNEFYTALFTGHYHLWFLTALASAYFFLPLLHGAIHGVKVSLRYIIILFVSLAIVKYNAEIFIPEIWRGPLTMFSANVVPILVYMPYGYYLSKREITGKFTAFLGALTLFTIPFSVRLLNRYGSVISDLTAATMLPQSLMLFVCSSFVFVLCRYIASKTKKPNSFVMLLSGLSLGIYLVHPFVIDEIYRLEYIGAIPALFTESLQYLRYPFIFVVTVVLSFALAFILKKIPMLNKLVQ
;
A
#
# COMPACT_ATOMS: atom_id res chain seq x y z
N MET A 1 29.97 -13.08 -13.02
CA MET A 1 28.77 -13.19 -12.18
C MET A 1 27.62 -13.63 -13.07
N PRO A 2 26.89 -14.72 -12.79
CA PRO A 2 25.73 -15.06 -13.57
C PRO A 2 24.72 -13.92 -13.47
N ALA A 3 24.17 -13.49 -14.59
CA ALA A 3 23.12 -12.46 -14.65
C ALA A 3 22.03 -12.87 -13.68
N SER A 4 21.67 -11.99 -12.72
CA SER A 4 20.62 -12.30 -11.75
C SER A 4 19.34 -12.59 -12.51
N LYS A 5 18.84 -13.82 -12.36
CA LYS A 5 17.60 -14.26 -13.03
C LYS A 5 16.49 -13.25 -12.72
N HIS A 6 15.90 -12.66 -13.74
CA HIS A 6 14.82 -11.69 -13.58
C HIS A 6 13.69 -12.25 -12.71
N ARG A 7 13.23 -11.48 -11.71
CA ARG A 7 12.25 -11.88 -10.69
C ARG A 7 10.84 -11.50 -11.13
N TYR A 8 10.26 -12.30 -12.04
CA TYR A 8 8.89 -12.06 -12.53
C TYR A 8 7.81 -12.12 -11.46
N ASP A 9 8.03 -12.90 -10.38
CA ASP A 9 7.17 -12.90 -9.20
C ASP A 9 7.06 -11.51 -8.53
N ILE A 10 8.14 -10.75 -8.52
CA ILE A 10 8.17 -9.38 -7.99
C ILE A 10 7.43 -8.42 -8.92
N ASP A 11 7.54 -8.60 -10.24
CA ASP A 11 6.80 -7.76 -11.19
C ASP A 11 5.29 -7.97 -11.05
N LEU A 12 4.84 -9.22 -10.90
CA LEU A 12 3.44 -9.52 -10.63
C LEU A 12 2.98 -8.87 -9.32
N CYS A 13 3.74 -9.02 -8.22
CA CYS A 13 3.41 -8.39 -6.95
C CYS A 13 3.27 -6.87 -7.06
N ARG A 14 4.23 -6.19 -7.74
CA ARG A 14 4.20 -4.73 -7.90
C ARG A 14 3.06 -4.27 -8.79
N ALA A 15 2.78 -4.98 -9.89
CA ALA A 15 1.69 -4.65 -10.78
C ALA A 15 0.34 -4.77 -10.07
N ILE A 16 0.09 -5.89 -9.37
CA ILE A 16 -1.15 -6.10 -8.61
C ILE A 16 -1.27 -5.08 -7.47
N ALA A 17 -0.20 -4.89 -6.69
CA ALA A 17 -0.20 -3.92 -5.59
C ALA A 17 -0.45 -2.48 -6.09
N CYS A 18 0.06 -2.10 -7.25
CA CYS A 18 -0.22 -0.81 -7.86
C CYS A 18 -1.72 -0.62 -8.17
N LEU A 19 -2.38 -1.64 -8.74
CA LEU A 19 -3.83 -1.60 -8.99
C LEU A 19 -4.62 -1.57 -7.68
N MET A 20 -4.20 -2.35 -6.68
CA MET A 20 -4.82 -2.33 -5.35
C MET A 20 -4.70 -0.95 -4.69
N ALA A 21 -3.56 -0.25 -4.84
CA ALA A 21 -3.37 1.11 -4.32
C ALA A 21 -4.40 2.08 -4.90
N ILE A 22 -4.60 2.07 -6.22
CA ILE A 22 -5.62 2.90 -6.86
C ILE A 22 -7.01 2.58 -6.31
N ALA A 23 -7.35 1.28 -6.22
CA ALA A 23 -8.65 0.83 -5.75
C ALA A 23 -8.99 1.29 -4.32
N THR A 24 -7.98 1.44 -3.45
CA THR A 24 -8.22 1.91 -2.06
C THR A 24 -8.60 3.38 -1.95
N HIS A 25 -8.27 4.21 -2.94
CA HIS A 25 -8.48 5.66 -2.88
C HIS A 25 -9.75 6.15 -3.62
N ILE A 26 -10.36 5.31 -4.47
CA ILE A 26 -11.60 5.64 -5.18
C ILE A 26 -12.85 5.75 -4.26
N PRO A 27 -12.98 5.00 -3.15
CA PRO A 27 -14.13 5.13 -2.26
C PRO A 27 -14.39 6.53 -1.74
N ASP A 28 -13.36 7.35 -1.65
CA ASP A 28 -13.46 8.72 -1.15
C ASP A 28 -14.36 9.60 -2.05
N ILE A 29 -14.54 9.22 -3.33
CA ILE A 29 -15.38 9.93 -4.29
C ILE A 29 -16.64 9.16 -4.70
N CYS A 30 -16.82 7.94 -4.26
CA CYS A 30 -17.98 7.10 -4.56
C CYS A 30 -18.76 6.82 -3.28
N SER A 31 -19.85 7.57 -3.05
CA SER A 31 -20.73 7.29 -1.92
C SER A 31 -21.32 5.87 -1.99
N ALA A 32 -21.72 5.34 -0.85
CA ALA A 32 -22.44 4.07 -0.77
C ALA A 32 -23.96 4.28 -0.76
N ASP A 33 -24.41 5.54 -0.85
CA ASP A 33 -25.82 5.90 -0.79
C ASP A 33 -26.60 5.28 -1.98
N GLY A 34 -27.74 4.72 -1.71
CA GLY A 34 -28.57 4.04 -2.72
C GLY A 34 -28.12 2.63 -3.14
N LEU A 35 -26.97 2.13 -2.63
CA LEU A 35 -26.55 0.75 -2.87
C LEU A 35 -27.27 -0.23 -1.94
N SER A 36 -27.58 -1.45 -2.45
CA SER A 36 -28.10 -2.50 -1.57
C SER A 36 -27.05 -2.91 -0.52
N PRO A 37 -27.47 -3.40 0.66
CA PRO A 37 -26.53 -3.85 1.71
C PRO A 37 -25.52 -4.89 1.20
N PHE A 38 -25.93 -5.79 0.34
CA PHE A 38 -25.07 -6.79 -0.27
C PHE A 38 -23.96 -6.17 -1.13
N VAL A 39 -24.30 -5.18 -1.97
CA VAL A 39 -23.32 -4.49 -2.83
C VAL A 39 -22.35 -3.66 -1.97
N THR A 40 -22.86 -3.03 -0.92
CA THR A 40 -22.05 -2.28 0.05
C THR A 40 -21.03 -3.20 0.77
N ASP A 41 -21.47 -4.36 1.23
CA ASP A 41 -20.59 -5.34 1.87
C ASP A 41 -19.53 -5.89 0.90
N LEU A 42 -19.92 -6.19 -0.34
CA LEU A 42 -19.00 -6.65 -1.38
C LEU A 42 -17.94 -5.59 -1.71
N ARG A 43 -18.35 -4.33 -1.87
CA ARG A 43 -17.46 -3.19 -2.07
C ARG A 43 -16.49 -3.03 -0.90
N SER A 44 -17.01 -3.04 0.32
CA SER A 44 -16.21 -2.93 1.54
C SER A 44 -15.18 -4.05 1.62
N GLY A 45 -15.60 -5.30 1.35
CA GLY A 45 -14.71 -6.46 1.32
C GLY A 45 -13.60 -6.33 0.28
N PHE A 46 -13.93 -5.83 -0.92
CA PHE A 46 -12.95 -5.58 -1.97
C PHE A 46 -11.94 -4.49 -1.56
N ILE A 47 -12.41 -3.39 -0.99
CA ILE A 47 -11.55 -2.30 -0.50
C ILE A 47 -10.62 -2.80 0.61
N TYR A 48 -11.15 -3.56 1.56
CA TYR A 48 -10.35 -4.16 2.63
C TYR A 48 -9.29 -5.14 2.08
N PHE A 49 -9.64 -5.94 1.07
CA PHE A 49 -8.66 -6.77 0.36
C PHE A 49 -7.56 -5.91 -0.26
N CYS A 50 -7.91 -4.82 -0.93
CA CYS A 50 -6.96 -3.92 -1.58
C CYS A 50 -6.02 -3.20 -0.58
N ARG A 51 -6.44 -2.98 0.67
CA ARG A 51 -5.56 -2.42 1.72
C ARG A 51 -4.34 -3.30 2.03
N ALA A 52 -4.32 -4.57 1.62
CA ALA A 52 -3.14 -5.42 1.71
C ALA A 52 -1.95 -4.95 0.85
N VAL A 53 -2.12 -3.90 0.04
CA VAL A 53 -1.07 -3.30 -0.80
C VAL A 53 0.21 -2.96 -0.03
N ILE A 54 0.09 -2.36 1.16
CA ILE A 54 1.24 -1.93 1.96
C ILE A 54 2.06 -3.13 2.47
N PRO A 55 1.46 -4.14 3.13
CA PRO A 55 2.13 -5.38 3.45
C PRO A 55 2.82 -6.03 2.25
N ILE A 56 2.20 -6.06 1.07
CA ILE A 56 2.79 -6.65 -0.13
C ILE A 56 4.09 -5.91 -0.52
N PHE A 57 4.12 -4.58 -0.49
CA PHE A 57 5.34 -3.82 -0.78
C PHE A 57 6.45 -4.07 0.24
N TYR A 58 6.13 -4.23 1.52
CA TYR A 58 7.13 -4.64 2.52
C TYR A 58 7.64 -6.05 2.28
N MET A 59 6.76 -7.02 1.96
CA MET A 59 7.15 -8.38 1.61
C MET A 59 8.07 -8.42 0.37
N VAL A 60 7.73 -7.66 -0.67
CA VAL A 60 8.57 -7.48 -1.87
C VAL A 60 9.93 -6.91 -1.49
N THR A 61 9.97 -5.86 -0.68
CA THR A 61 11.23 -5.23 -0.24
C THR A 61 12.09 -6.22 0.56
N GLY A 62 11.49 -6.92 1.51
CA GLY A 62 12.17 -7.96 2.29
C GLY A 62 12.74 -9.08 1.42
N SER A 63 11.96 -9.57 0.45
CA SER A 63 12.39 -10.64 -0.46
C SER A 63 13.54 -10.23 -1.38
N LEU A 64 13.68 -8.93 -1.69
CA LEU A 64 14.74 -8.40 -2.56
C LEU A 64 16.03 -8.08 -1.81
N TYR A 65 15.93 -7.69 -0.55
CA TYR A 65 17.08 -7.14 0.18
C TYR A 65 17.61 -8.06 1.28
N LEU A 66 16.74 -8.75 2.02
CA LEU A 66 17.16 -9.59 3.14
C LEU A 66 17.82 -10.90 2.69
N GLY A 67 17.65 -11.29 1.42
CA GLY A 67 18.29 -12.49 0.87
C GLY A 67 19.68 -12.27 0.29
N LYS A 68 20.25 -11.06 0.36
CA LYS A 68 21.59 -10.75 -0.10
C LYS A 68 22.62 -11.21 0.93
N GLU A 69 23.82 -11.54 0.49
CA GLU A 69 24.92 -11.95 1.38
C GLU A 69 25.37 -10.81 2.30
N THR A 70 25.35 -9.58 1.80
CA THR A 70 25.77 -8.40 2.56
C THR A 70 24.73 -7.30 2.51
N ALA A 71 24.53 -6.59 3.63
CA ALA A 71 23.74 -5.38 3.70
C ALA A 71 24.58 -4.17 3.28
N ASP A 72 24.30 -3.61 2.12
CA ASP A 72 24.89 -2.34 1.69
C ASP A 72 24.15 -1.17 2.36
N VAL A 73 24.62 -0.80 3.57
CA VAL A 73 24.03 0.29 4.38
C VAL A 73 24.00 1.60 3.60
N LYS A 74 25.10 1.97 2.91
CA LYS A 74 25.18 3.21 2.14
C LYS A 74 24.12 3.27 1.05
N LYS A 75 23.89 2.16 0.37
CA LYS A 75 22.90 2.06 -0.70
C LYS A 75 21.46 2.12 -0.17
N THR A 76 21.18 1.49 0.97
CA THR A 76 19.85 1.54 1.58
C THR A 76 19.53 2.92 2.12
N VAL A 77 20.46 3.56 2.80
CA VAL A 77 20.34 4.94 3.29
C VAL A 77 20.14 5.93 2.13
N LYS A 78 20.91 5.81 1.04
CA LYS A 78 20.72 6.65 -0.16
C LYS A 78 19.32 6.50 -0.76
N LYS A 79 18.76 5.28 -0.75
CA LYS A 79 17.38 5.04 -1.21
C LYS A 79 16.34 5.65 -0.29
N ALA A 80 16.53 5.55 1.03
CA ALA A 80 15.65 6.20 2.00
C ALA A 80 15.61 7.71 1.78
N PHE A 81 16.76 8.37 1.66
CA PHE A 81 16.82 9.81 1.37
C PHE A 81 16.20 10.19 0.02
N LYS A 82 16.38 9.35 -1.01
CA LYS A 82 15.71 9.56 -2.30
C LYS A 82 14.19 9.57 -2.15
N LEU A 83 13.61 8.65 -1.37
CA LEU A 83 12.17 8.60 -1.12
C LEU A 83 11.68 9.80 -0.31
N LEU A 84 12.44 10.26 0.69
CA LEU A 84 12.11 11.47 1.44
C LEU A 84 12.16 12.73 0.57
N LEU A 85 13.14 12.82 -0.33
CA LEU A 85 13.20 13.93 -1.30
C LEU A 85 12.00 13.87 -2.26
N MET A 86 11.65 12.68 -2.75
CA MET A 86 10.46 12.51 -3.59
C MET A 86 9.18 12.89 -2.85
N PHE A 87 9.06 12.54 -1.57
CA PHE A 87 7.94 12.98 -0.72
C PHE A 87 7.83 14.50 -0.69
N LEU A 88 8.91 15.22 -0.41
CA LEU A 88 8.90 16.68 -0.35
C LEU A 88 8.57 17.32 -1.70
N VAL A 89 9.15 16.83 -2.79
CA VAL A 89 8.88 17.34 -4.14
C VAL A 89 7.42 17.14 -4.53
N TRP A 90 6.88 15.94 -4.32
CA TRP A 90 5.48 15.65 -4.64
C TRP A 90 4.51 16.37 -3.71
N SER A 91 4.84 16.53 -2.42
CA SER A 91 4.06 17.38 -1.50
C SER A 91 3.98 18.82 -2.02
N ALA A 92 5.11 19.39 -2.43
CA ALA A 92 5.14 20.74 -3.00
C ALA A 92 4.31 20.86 -4.29
N LEU A 93 4.34 19.85 -5.17
CA LEU A 93 3.52 19.84 -6.39
C LEU A 93 2.01 19.77 -6.08
N TYR A 94 1.59 18.95 -5.13
CA TYR A 94 0.20 18.88 -4.69
C TYR A 94 -0.27 20.18 -4.01
N ILE A 95 0.59 20.81 -3.19
CA ILE A 95 0.32 22.09 -2.56
C ILE A 95 0.20 23.19 -3.64
N ALA A 96 1.12 23.25 -4.60
CA ALA A 96 1.06 24.22 -5.69
C ALA A 96 -0.23 24.10 -6.50
N ARG A 97 -0.67 22.87 -6.77
CA ARG A 97 -1.98 22.60 -7.42
C ARG A 97 -3.15 23.08 -6.57
N SER A 98 -3.18 22.73 -5.28
CA SER A 98 -4.26 23.14 -4.37
C SER A 98 -4.30 24.67 -4.24
N GLN A 99 -3.14 25.31 -4.14
CA GLN A 99 -3.06 26.77 -4.07
C GLN A 99 -3.53 27.44 -5.36
N TYR A 100 -3.14 26.93 -6.52
CA TYR A 100 -3.55 27.46 -7.81
C TYR A 100 -5.05 27.33 -8.06
N LEU A 101 -5.66 26.18 -7.70
CA LEU A 101 -7.07 25.89 -7.99
C LEU A 101 -8.03 26.43 -6.93
N PHE A 102 -7.63 26.42 -5.66
CA PHE A 102 -8.55 26.62 -4.53
C PHE A 102 -8.10 27.69 -3.54
N HIS A 103 -6.92 28.29 -3.71
CA HIS A 103 -6.34 29.25 -2.77
C HIS A 103 -6.35 28.74 -1.31
N THR A 104 -5.99 27.48 -1.11
CA THR A 104 -6.18 26.72 0.14
C THR A 104 -5.32 27.24 1.30
N TYR A 105 -4.11 27.77 1.01
CA TYR A 105 -3.12 28.15 2.02
C TYR A 105 -2.99 29.65 2.09
N HIS A 106 -3.27 30.24 3.26
CA HIS A 106 -3.25 31.67 3.49
C HIS A 106 -2.06 32.12 4.34
N THR A 107 -1.44 31.20 5.09
CA THR A 107 -0.32 31.49 5.98
C THR A 107 0.89 30.62 5.67
N PHE A 108 2.07 31.12 6.02
CA PHE A 108 3.31 30.33 5.90
C PHE A 108 3.27 29.05 6.75
N ASN A 109 2.63 29.10 7.92
CA ASN A 109 2.52 27.95 8.81
C ASN A 109 1.64 26.84 8.21
N GLU A 110 0.54 27.19 7.55
CA GLU A 110 -0.30 26.21 6.82
C GLU A 110 0.47 25.55 5.69
N PHE A 111 1.19 26.35 4.87
CA PHE A 111 2.03 25.82 3.82
C PHE A 111 3.13 24.87 4.35
N TYR A 112 3.83 25.31 5.40
CA TYR A 112 4.89 24.51 6.02
C TYR A 112 4.34 23.20 6.58
N THR A 113 3.22 23.25 7.31
CA THR A 113 2.55 22.07 7.85
C THR A 113 2.14 21.11 6.73
N ALA A 114 1.53 21.61 5.66
CA ALA A 114 1.11 20.79 4.53
C ALA A 114 2.31 20.13 3.81
N LEU A 115 3.46 20.83 3.69
CA LEU A 115 4.66 20.29 3.07
C LEU A 115 5.18 19.03 3.79
N PHE A 116 5.15 19.02 5.12
CA PHE A 116 5.63 17.90 5.93
C PHE A 116 4.56 16.85 6.24
N THR A 117 3.29 17.21 6.19
CA THR A 117 2.18 16.26 6.27
C THR A 117 2.01 15.50 4.94
N GLY A 118 2.21 16.21 3.83
CA GLY A 118 2.05 15.69 2.48
C GLY A 118 0.59 15.49 2.08
N HIS A 119 0.37 15.16 0.82
CA HIS A 119 -0.94 14.74 0.34
C HIS A 119 -1.30 13.36 0.90
N TYR A 120 -2.59 13.08 1.12
CA TYR A 120 -3.12 11.94 1.88
C TYR A 120 -2.51 10.54 1.55
N HIS A 121 -2.00 10.33 0.34
CA HIS A 121 -1.38 9.05 -0.05
C HIS A 121 0.15 9.03 0.16
N LEU A 122 0.83 10.20 0.18
CA LEU A 122 2.30 10.29 0.16
C LEU A 122 2.98 9.71 1.43
N TRP A 123 2.24 9.51 2.52
CA TRP A 123 2.77 8.92 3.75
C TRP A 123 3.47 7.56 3.52
N PHE A 124 3.08 6.82 2.48
CA PHE A 124 3.73 5.55 2.16
C PHE A 124 5.19 5.73 1.69
N LEU A 125 5.55 6.87 1.09
CA LEU A 125 6.96 7.16 0.77
C LEU A 125 7.82 7.27 2.03
N THR A 126 7.32 7.92 3.07
CA THR A 126 8.02 8.04 4.37
C THR A 126 8.07 6.69 5.08
N ALA A 127 7.00 5.91 5.01
CA ALA A 127 6.93 4.55 5.53
C ALA A 127 7.95 3.63 4.83
N LEU A 128 8.06 3.72 3.51
CA LEU A 128 9.02 2.94 2.73
C LEU A 128 10.47 3.42 2.97
N ALA A 129 10.70 4.73 3.15
CA ALA A 129 11.99 5.25 3.56
C ALA A 129 12.43 4.70 4.92
N SER A 130 11.51 4.66 5.89
CA SER A 130 11.73 4.02 7.19
C SER A 130 12.11 2.55 7.03
N ALA A 131 11.42 1.81 6.16
CA ALA A 131 11.77 0.42 5.86
C ALA A 131 13.21 0.27 5.35
N TYR A 132 13.68 1.18 4.50
CA TYR A 132 15.08 1.15 4.04
C TYR A 132 16.08 1.47 5.16
N PHE A 133 15.75 2.32 6.13
CA PHE A 133 16.58 2.55 7.31
C PHE A 133 16.66 1.31 8.21
N PHE A 134 15.57 0.57 8.36
CA PHE A 134 15.53 -0.66 9.17
C PHE A 134 16.18 -1.87 8.48
N LEU A 135 16.33 -1.86 7.15
CA LEU A 135 16.88 -2.99 6.38
C LEU A 135 18.22 -3.53 6.89
N PRO A 136 19.25 -2.71 7.18
CA PRO A 136 20.53 -3.22 7.69
C PRO A 136 20.40 -3.93 9.03
N LEU A 137 19.54 -3.42 9.93
CA LEU A 137 19.28 -4.04 11.23
C LEU A 137 18.58 -5.40 11.07
N LEU A 138 17.54 -5.45 10.23
CA LEU A 138 16.83 -6.70 9.93
C LEU A 138 17.74 -7.72 9.25
N HIS A 139 18.59 -7.27 8.33
CA HIS A 139 19.56 -8.14 7.66
C HIS A 139 20.54 -8.74 8.69
N GLY A 140 21.11 -7.92 9.58
CA GLY A 140 21.99 -8.38 10.64
C GLY A 140 21.31 -9.39 11.58
N ALA A 141 20.08 -9.12 11.99
CA ALA A 141 19.29 -10.02 12.83
C ALA A 141 19.00 -11.38 12.16
N ILE A 142 18.71 -11.38 10.85
CA ILE A 142 18.37 -12.60 10.10
C ILE A 142 19.60 -13.47 9.81
N HIS A 143 20.74 -12.84 9.49
CA HIS A 143 21.97 -13.57 9.16
C HIS A 143 22.81 -13.92 10.38
N GLY A 144 22.69 -13.18 11.49
CA GLY A 144 23.38 -13.44 12.74
C GLY A 144 22.65 -14.40 13.68
N VAL A 145 21.32 -14.49 13.57
CA VAL A 145 20.47 -15.35 14.41
C VAL A 145 19.53 -16.17 13.51
N LYS A 146 19.40 -17.47 13.78
CA LYS A 146 18.40 -18.32 13.11
C LYS A 146 17.00 -17.94 13.58
N VAL A 147 16.32 -17.06 12.85
CA VAL A 147 14.95 -16.61 13.14
C VAL A 147 13.95 -17.62 12.57
N SER A 148 13.18 -18.27 13.44
CA SER A 148 12.12 -19.20 13.03
C SER A 148 10.82 -18.45 12.70
N LEU A 149 9.96 -19.06 11.86
CA LEU A 149 8.60 -18.52 11.59
C LEU A 149 7.80 -18.33 12.88
N ARG A 150 7.95 -19.25 13.85
CA ARG A 150 7.28 -19.16 15.17
C ARG A 150 7.68 -17.87 15.88
N TYR A 151 8.98 -17.50 15.86
CA TYR A 151 9.45 -16.25 16.44
C TYR A 151 8.85 -15.03 15.75
N ILE A 152 8.75 -15.03 14.42
CA ILE A 152 8.13 -13.95 13.66
C ILE A 152 6.65 -13.78 14.04
N ILE A 153 5.90 -14.87 14.20
CA ILE A 153 4.51 -14.85 14.65
C ILE A 153 4.39 -14.31 16.08
N ILE A 154 5.25 -14.77 16.99
CA ILE A 154 5.26 -14.29 18.38
C ILE A 154 5.60 -12.80 18.41
N LEU A 155 6.59 -12.36 17.64
CA LEU A 155 6.97 -10.96 17.53
C LEU A 155 5.80 -10.11 17.01
N PHE A 156 5.06 -10.60 15.99
CA PHE A 156 3.88 -9.92 15.45
C PHE A 156 2.82 -9.70 16.52
N VAL A 157 2.43 -10.77 17.23
CA VAL A 157 1.42 -10.70 18.28
C VAL A 157 1.88 -9.77 19.41
N SER A 158 3.14 -9.89 19.83
CA SER A 158 3.69 -9.04 20.90
C SER A 158 3.71 -7.57 20.52
N LEU A 159 4.13 -7.24 19.30
CA LEU A 159 4.17 -5.85 18.82
C LEU A 159 2.77 -5.27 18.61
N ALA A 160 1.80 -6.06 18.16
CA ALA A 160 0.40 -5.64 18.08
C ALA A 160 -0.16 -5.31 19.48
N ILE A 161 0.16 -6.13 20.49
CA ILE A 161 -0.23 -5.89 21.89
C ILE A 161 0.47 -4.63 22.43
N VAL A 162 1.78 -4.48 22.19
CA VAL A 162 2.54 -3.29 22.64
C VAL A 162 2.01 -2.02 22.01
N LYS A 163 1.74 -2.04 20.69
CA LYS A 163 1.15 -0.89 19.99
C LYS A 163 -0.16 -0.45 20.65
N TYR A 164 -1.04 -1.40 20.93
CA TYR A 164 -2.32 -1.13 21.54
C TYR A 164 -2.19 -0.49 22.94
N ASN A 165 -1.33 -1.07 23.79
CA ASN A 165 -1.13 -0.53 25.14
C ASN A 165 -0.41 0.83 25.12
N ALA A 166 0.51 1.06 24.17
CA ALA A 166 1.21 2.34 24.05
C ALA A 166 0.26 3.49 23.73
N GLU A 167 -0.76 3.28 22.90
CA GLU A 167 -1.77 4.30 22.58
C GLU A 167 -2.59 4.73 23.81
N ILE A 168 -2.74 3.86 24.81
CA ILE A 168 -3.46 4.16 26.07
C ILE A 168 -2.61 4.98 27.04
N PHE A 169 -1.28 4.72 27.11
CA PHE A 169 -0.40 5.28 28.13
C PHE A 169 0.39 6.52 27.70
N ILE A 170 0.35 6.90 26.40
CA ILE A 170 1.15 8.02 25.89
C ILE A 170 0.38 9.33 25.98
N PRO A 171 0.99 10.43 26.50
CA PRO A 171 0.40 11.77 26.52
C PRO A 171 -0.01 12.23 25.11
N GLU A 172 -1.11 12.97 25.02
CA GLU A 172 -1.76 13.35 23.76
C GLU A 172 -0.82 14.09 22.78
N ILE A 173 0.06 14.94 23.29
CA ILE A 173 1.04 15.70 22.49
C ILE A 173 2.03 14.79 21.73
N TRP A 174 2.31 13.59 22.24
CA TRP A 174 3.21 12.62 21.63
C TRP A 174 2.49 11.54 20.81
N ARG A 175 1.15 11.47 20.90
CA ARG A 175 0.36 10.44 20.21
C ARG A 175 0.53 10.51 18.69
N GLY A 176 0.46 11.70 18.07
CA GLY A 176 0.60 11.86 16.64
C GLY A 176 1.94 11.33 16.07
N PRO A 177 3.10 11.85 16.53
CA PRO A 177 4.41 11.37 16.07
C PRO A 177 4.67 9.90 16.38
N LEU A 178 4.30 9.43 17.58
CA LEU A 178 4.53 8.05 17.99
C LEU A 178 3.59 7.06 17.32
N THR A 179 2.34 7.41 17.06
CA THR A 179 1.41 6.57 16.31
C THR A 179 1.85 6.43 14.86
N MET A 180 2.34 7.49 14.21
CA MET A 180 2.92 7.39 12.86
C MET A 180 4.16 6.49 12.85
N PHE A 181 5.05 6.64 13.83
CA PHE A 181 6.24 5.78 13.93
C PHE A 181 5.86 4.33 14.19
N SER A 182 5.03 4.05 15.18
CA SER A 182 4.60 2.68 15.52
C SER A 182 3.76 2.04 14.43
N ALA A 183 2.90 2.79 13.75
CA ALA A 183 2.10 2.30 12.63
C ALA A 183 2.97 1.78 11.47
N ASN A 184 4.16 2.35 11.28
CA ASN A 184 5.09 1.94 10.23
C ASN A 184 6.10 0.88 10.69
N VAL A 185 6.58 0.95 11.93
CA VAL A 185 7.63 0.03 12.43
C VAL A 185 7.13 -1.40 12.52
N VAL A 186 5.95 -1.62 13.09
CA VAL A 186 5.39 -2.97 13.25
C VAL A 186 5.21 -3.69 11.89
N PRO A 187 4.56 -3.09 10.88
CA PRO A 187 4.49 -3.70 9.55
C PRO A 187 5.86 -4.01 8.94
N ILE A 188 6.86 -3.12 9.10
CA ILE A 188 8.21 -3.33 8.59
C ILE A 188 8.85 -4.56 9.22
N LEU A 189 8.82 -4.66 10.56
CA LEU A 189 9.44 -5.74 11.31
C LEU A 189 8.80 -7.11 11.06
N VAL A 190 7.55 -7.13 10.63
CA VAL A 190 6.79 -8.36 10.37
C VAL A 190 6.85 -8.74 8.90
N TYR A 191 6.38 -7.88 8.02
CA TYR A 191 6.16 -8.25 6.62
C TYR A 191 7.44 -8.38 5.81
N MET A 192 8.50 -7.62 6.14
CA MET A 192 9.77 -7.76 5.42
C MET A 192 10.45 -9.11 5.68
N PRO A 193 10.68 -9.56 6.94
CA PRO A 193 11.20 -10.90 7.21
C PRO A 193 10.28 -12.01 6.70
N TYR A 194 8.96 -11.83 6.80
CA TYR A 194 7.99 -12.79 6.30
C TYR A 194 8.05 -12.95 4.78
N GLY A 195 8.12 -11.84 4.03
CA GLY A 195 8.30 -11.86 2.57
C GLY A 195 9.62 -12.52 2.15
N TYR A 196 10.70 -12.25 2.88
CA TYR A 196 11.97 -12.95 2.70
C TYR A 196 11.82 -14.46 2.94
N TYR A 197 11.24 -14.87 4.06
CA TYR A 197 10.99 -16.27 4.38
C TYR A 197 10.18 -16.97 3.30
N LEU A 198 9.05 -16.41 2.91
CA LEU A 198 8.23 -16.96 1.83
C LEU A 198 8.98 -17.03 0.50
N SER A 199 9.89 -16.08 0.24
CA SER A 199 10.68 -16.06 -1.00
C SER A 199 11.66 -17.23 -1.10
N LYS A 200 12.04 -17.84 0.00
CA LYS A 200 12.93 -19.02 0.08
C LYS A 200 12.18 -20.36 0.06
N ARG A 201 10.86 -20.34 0.24
CA ARG A 201 10.05 -21.55 0.25
C ARG A 201 9.60 -21.94 -1.15
N GLU A 202 9.52 -23.23 -1.40
CA GLU A 202 8.82 -23.75 -2.57
C GLU A 202 7.31 -23.57 -2.40
N ILE A 203 6.66 -23.01 -3.41
CA ILE A 203 5.22 -22.71 -3.37
C ILE A 203 4.47 -23.78 -4.14
N THR A 204 3.57 -24.47 -3.44
CA THR A 204 2.69 -25.48 -4.02
C THR A 204 1.30 -24.93 -4.34
N GLY A 205 0.62 -25.52 -5.33
CA GLY A 205 -0.76 -25.13 -5.66
C GLY A 205 -1.73 -25.37 -4.49
N LYS A 206 -1.51 -26.43 -3.69
CA LYS A 206 -2.32 -26.71 -2.49
C LYS A 206 -2.22 -25.59 -1.44
N PHE A 207 -1.00 -25.11 -1.19
CA PHE A 207 -0.79 -24.01 -0.25
C PHE A 207 -1.39 -22.69 -0.75
N THR A 208 -1.27 -22.42 -2.06
CA THR A 208 -1.90 -21.25 -2.68
C THR A 208 -3.43 -21.31 -2.58
N ALA A 209 -4.02 -22.47 -2.87
CA ALA A 209 -5.47 -22.68 -2.76
C ALA A 209 -5.97 -22.56 -1.30
N PHE A 210 -5.21 -23.09 -0.34
CA PHE A 210 -5.53 -22.93 1.08
C PHE A 210 -5.57 -21.45 1.51
N LEU A 211 -4.55 -20.65 1.14
CA LEU A 211 -4.56 -19.23 1.43
C LEU A 211 -5.68 -18.47 0.70
N GLY A 212 -6.03 -18.89 -0.52
CA GLY A 212 -7.17 -18.35 -1.26
C GLY A 212 -8.49 -18.59 -0.54
N ALA A 213 -8.73 -19.84 -0.11
CA ALA A 213 -9.92 -20.20 0.66
C ALA A 213 -9.99 -19.44 2.00
N LEU A 214 -8.85 -19.33 2.69
CA LEU A 214 -8.76 -18.55 3.93
C LEU A 214 -9.06 -17.07 3.70
N THR A 215 -8.60 -16.48 2.58
CA THR A 215 -8.90 -15.11 2.19
C THR A 215 -10.39 -14.91 1.93
N LEU A 216 -11.01 -15.82 1.18
CA LEU A 216 -12.46 -15.80 0.90
C LEU A 216 -13.31 -15.93 2.17
N PHE A 217 -12.81 -16.61 3.20
CA PHE A 217 -13.47 -16.70 4.49
C PHE A 217 -13.24 -15.45 5.36
N THR A 218 -11.99 -14.97 5.45
CA THR A 218 -11.63 -13.89 6.37
C THR A 218 -12.21 -12.54 5.96
N ILE A 219 -12.38 -12.25 4.66
CA ILE A 219 -12.92 -10.98 4.18
C ILE A 219 -14.38 -10.79 4.64
N PRO A 220 -15.35 -11.65 4.28
CA PRO A 220 -16.73 -11.46 4.71
C PRO A 220 -16.90 -11.56 6.23
N PHE A 221 -16.09 -12.39 6.90
CA PHE A 221 -16.09 -12.47 8.37
C PHE A 221 -15.69 -11.13 8.99
N SER A 222 -14.60 -10.52 8.52
CA SER A 222 -14.12 -9.23 9.00
C SER A 222 -15.08 -8.09 8.69
N VAL A 223 -15.68 -8.05 7.48
CA VAL A 223 -16.70 -7.06 7.10
C VAL A 223 -17.91 -7.15 8.04
N ARG A 224 -18.44 -8.36 8.26
CA ARG A 224 -19.57 -8.55 9.18
C ARG A 224 -19.24 -8.16 10.62
N LEU A 225 -18.04 -8.51 11.09
CA LEU A 225 -17.61 -8.15 12.45
C LEU A 225 -17.53 -6.63 12.61
N LEU A 226 -16.93 -5.94 11.64
CA LEU A 226 -16.81 -4.48 11.64
C LEU A 226 -18.18 -3.80 11.52
N ASN A 227 -19.08 -4.28 10.66
CA ASN A 227 -20.42 -3.71 10.51
C ASN A 227 -21.29 -3.92 11.75
N ARG A 228 -21.14 -5.08 12.44
CA ARG A 228 -21.94 -5.38 13.65
C ARG A 228 -21.43 -4.67 14.90
N TYR A 229 -20.14 -4.48 15.04
CA TYR A 229 -19.50 -3.99 16.25
C TYR A 229 -18.79 -2.66 16.08
N GLY A 230 -18.65 -2.14 14.84
CA GLY A 230 -17.90 -0.92 14.56
C GLY A 230 -18.45 0.33 15.28
N SER A 231 -19.75 0.44 15.47
CA SER A 231 -20.39 1.52 16.20
C SER A 231 -20.25 1.39 17.75
N VAL A 232 -20.13 0.16 18.26
CA VAL A 232 -19.94 -0.14 19.69
C VAL A 232 -18.46 -0.08 20.07
N ILE A 233 -17.58 -0.23 19.09
CA ILE A 233 -16.12 -0.41 19.24
C ILE A 233 -15.37 0.89 18.91
N SER A 234 -16.07 1.99 18.56
CA SER A 234 -15.41 3.30 18.41
C SER A 234 -14.58 3.69 19.64
N ASP A 235 -14.97 3.20 20.83
CA ASP A 235 -14.23 3.39 22.08
C ASP A 235 -13.22 2.26 22.39
N LEU A 236 -13.26 1.15 21.65
CA LEU A 236 -12.36 0.00 21.79
C LEU A 236 -11.55 -0.22 20.48
N THR A 237 -10.64 0.69 20.21
CA THR A 237 -9.75 0.66 19.01
C THR A 237 -9.05 -0.68 18.79
N ALA A 238 -8.83 -1.48 19.85
CA ALA A 238 -8.21 -2.82 19.76
C ALA A 238 -9.05 -3.87 19.07
N ALA A 239 -10.33 -3.90 19.33
CA ALA A 239 -11.17 -4.98 18.80
C ALA A 239 -11.41 -4.85 17.28
N THR A 240 -11.26 -3.64 16.71
CA THR A 240 -11.26 -3.42 15.26
C THR A 240 -9.90 -3.66 14.62
N MET A 241 -8.81 -3.41 15.36
CA MET A 241 -7.45 -3.55 14.83
C MET A 241 -7.04 -5.01 14.60
N LEU A 242 -7.43 -5.94 15.49
CA LEU A 242 -7.02 -7.34 15.39
C LEU A 242 -7.62 -8.05 14.16
N PRO A 243 -8.93 -7.98 13.88
CA PRO A 243 -9.52 -8.55 12.67
C PRO A 243 -8.97 -7.93 11.39
N GLN A 244 -8.75 -6.60 11.35
CA GLN A 244 -8.14 -5.94 10.20
C GLN A 244 -6.70 -6.40 9.98
N SER A 245 -5.90 -6.49 11.04
CA SER A 245 -4.49 -6.93 10.96
C SER A 245 -4.39 -8.38 10.49
N LEU A 246 -5.26 -9.27 10.99
CA LEU A 246 -5.31 -10.67 10.57
C LEU A 246 -5.72 -10.79 9.10
N MET A 247 -6.76 -10.06 8.69
CA MET A 247 -7.22 -10.04 7.31
C MET A 247 -6.12 -9.50 6.37
N LEU A 248 -5.45 -8.41 6.72
CA LEU A 248 -4.33 -7.86 5.93
C LEU A 248 -3.18 -8.87 5.81
N PHE A 249 -2.88 -9.60 6.89
CA PHE A 249 -1.86 -10.64 6.88
C PHE A 249 -2.23 -11.80 5.93
N VAL A 250 -3.46 -12.28 6.00
CA VAL A 250 -3.95 -13.37 5.14
C VAL A 250 -4.01 -12.93 3.68
N CYS A 251 -4.60 -11.76 3.39
CA CYS A 251 -4.74 -11.23 2.02
C CYS A 251 -3.38 -10.97 1.38
N SER A 252 -2.45 -10.35 2.09
CA SER A 252 -1.10 -10.09 1.57
C SER A 252 -0.30 -11.37 1.34
N SER A 253 -0.45 -12.33 2.25
CA SER A 253 0.14 -13.67 2.10
C SER A 253 -0.38 -14.37 0.85
N PHE A 254 -1.69 -14.35 0.64
CA PHE A 254 -2.32 -14.95 -0.54
C PHE A 254 -1.81 -14.31 -1.84
N VAL A 255 -1.87 -12.99 -1.94
CA VAL A 255 -1.41 -12.28 -3.17
C VAL A 255 0.07 -12.56 -3.45
N PHE A 256 0.93 -12.46 -2.43
CA PHE A 256 2.36 -12.72 -2.59
C PHE A 256 2.66 -14.16 -3.02
N VAL A 257 2.02 -15.14 -2.40
CA VAL A 257 2.16 -16.57 -2.72
C VAL A 257 1.58 -16.88 -4.09
N LEU A 258 0.42 -16.30 -4.45
CA LEU A 258 -0.20 -16.45 -5.78
C LEU A 258 0.73 -15.93 -6.88
N CYS A 259 1.31 -14.73 -6.72
CA CYS A 259 2.27 -14.17 -7.68
C CYS A 259 3.48 -15.10 -7.87
N ARG A 260 4.01 -15.66 -6.80
CA ARG A 260 5.11 -16.61 -6.86
C ARG A 260 4.71 -17.92 -7.54
N TYR A 261 3.52 -18.44 -7.23
CA TYR A 261 3.00 -19.64 -7.87
C TYR A 261 2.80 -19.43 -9.38
N ILE A 262 2.16 -18.32 -9.79
CA ILE A 262 2.00 -17.97 -11.21
C ILE A 262 3.36 -17.85 -11.89
N ALA A 263 4.31 -17.13 -11.30
CA ALA A 263 5.64 -16.95 -11.85
C ALA A 263 6.38 -18.29 -12.03
N SER A 264 6.20 -19.24 -11.09
CA SER A 264 6.81 -20.59 -11.18
C SER A 264 6.27 -21.44 -12.34
N LYS A 265 5.04 -21.15 -12.79
CA LYS A 265 4.38 -21.82 -13.93
C LYS A 265 4.56 -21.06 -15.26
N THR A 266 5.01 -19.81 -15.20
CA THR A 266 5.14 -18.95 -16.36
C THR A 266 6.47 -19.22 -17.08
N LYS A 267 6.42 -19.72 -18.31
CA LYS A 267 7.61 -19.94 -19.14
C LYS A 267 8.18 -18.65 -19.71
N LYS A 268 7.31 -17.73 -20.13
CA LYS A 268 7.71 -16.43 -20.73
C LYS A 268 7.02 -15.29 -19.97
N PRO A 269 7.77 -14.40 -19.31
CA PRO A 269 7.23 -13.22 -18.65
C PRO A 269 6.40 -12.35 -19.59
N ASN A 270 5.29 -11.80 -19.11
CA ASN A 270 4.46 -10.89 -19.87
C ASN A 270 5.08 -9.48 -19.85
N SER A 271 5.36 -8.93 -21.03
CA SER A 271 6.02 -7.61 -21.18
C SER A 271 5.18 -6.46 -20.63
N PHE A 272 3.85 -6.55 -20.70
CA PHE A 272 2.96 -5.51 -20.15
C PHE A 272 3.01 -5.49 -18.62
N VAL A 273 3.03 -6.66 -17.95
CA VAL A 273 3.19 -6.77 -16.51
C VAL A 273 4.53 -6.18 -16.06
N MET A 274 5.61 -6.47 -16.80
CA MET A 274 6.92 -5.91 -16.51
C MET A 274 6.96 -4.39 -16.70
N LEU A 275 6.29 -3.87 -17.72
CA LEU A 275 6.13 -2.42 -17.94
C LEU A 275 5.34 -1.77 -16.79
N LEU A 276 4.20 -2.35 -16.41
CA LEU A 276 3.36 -1.87 -15.31
C LEU A 276 4.14 -1.88 -13.98
N SER A 277 4.87 -2.97 -13.70
CA SER A 277 5.77 -3.05 -12.54
C SER A 277 6.82 -1.94 -12.53
N GLY A 278 7.43 -1.67 -13.69
CA GLY A 278 8.44 -0.63 -13.86
C GLY A 278 7.89 0.80 -13.76
N LEU A 279 6.58 0.99 -13.87
CA LEU A 279 5.87 2.27 -13.73
C LEU A 279 5.14 2.40 -12.38
N SER A 280 5.13 1.35 -11.55
CA SER A 280 4.28 1.27 -10.36
C SER A 280 4.46 2.45 -9.38
N LEU A 281 5.69 2.94 -9.19
CA LEU A 281 5.96 4.11 -8.35
C LEU A 281 5.41 5.39 -8.98
N GLY A 282 5.61 5.58 -10.30
CA GLY A 282 5.06 6.75 -11.00
C GLY A 282 3.52 6.76 -10.96
N ILE A 283 2.89 5.63 -11.22
CA ILE A 283 1.43 5.47 -11.14
C ILE A 283 0.94 5.78 -9.72
N TYR A 284 1.63 5.25 -8.70
CA TYR A 284 1.34 5.55 -7.29
C TYR A 284 1.40 7.06 -6.99
N LEU A 285 2.35 7.78 -7.57
CA LEU A 285 2.53 9.21 -7.31
C LEU A 285 1.48 10.09 -8.01
N VAL A 286 0.95 9.66 -9.15
CA VAL A 286 0.04 10.48 -9.97
C VAL A 286 -1.43 10.08 -9.87
N HIS A 287 -1.77 8.88 -9.39
CA HIS A 287 -3.18 8.44 -9.40
C HIS A 287 -4.13 9.33 -8.60
N PRO A 288 -3.75 9.92 -7.42
CA PRO A 288 -4.65 10.82 -6.74
C PRO A 288 -4.88 12.12 -7.51
N PHE A 289 -3.88 12.59 -8.25
CA PHE A 289 -4.06 13.73 -9.14
C PHE A 289 -5.18 13.44 -10.17
N VAL A 290 -5.22 12.25 -10.74
CA VAL A 290 -6.26 11.83 -11.69
C VAL A 290 -7.63 11.73 -10.98
N ILE A 291 -7.67 11.11 -9.80
CA ILE A 291 -8.89 10.97 -8.99
C ILE A 291 -9.46 12.36 -8.63
N ASP A 292 -8.62 13.23 -8.08
CA ASP A 292 -9.01 14.58 -7.68
C ASP A 292 -9.50 15.42 -8.89
N GLU A 293 -8.91 15.20 -10.08
CA GLU A 293 -9.31 15.92 -11.27
C GLU A 293 -10.65 15.44 -11.81
N ILE A 294 -10.94 14.14 -11.77
CA ILE A 294 -12.26 13.59 -12.11
C ILE A 294 -13.31 14.22 -11.20
N TYR A 295 -13.08 14.22 -9.89
CA TYR A 295 -13.97 14.80 -8.89
C TYR A 295 -14.20 16.31 -9.12
N ARG A 296 -13.11 17.05 -9.39
CA ARG A 296 -13.19 18.49 -9.68
C ARG A 296 -14.05 18.78 -10.92
N LEU A 297 -13.85 18.01 -12.00
CA LEU A 297 -14.60 18.20 -13.26
C LEU A 297 -16.08 17.88 -13.09
N GLU A 298 -16.43 16.87 -12.27
CA GLU A 298 -17.83 16.61 -11.91
C GLU A 298 -18.41 17.76 -11.07
N TYR A 299 -17.67 18.23 -10.06
CA TYR A 299 -18.12 19.28 -9.14
C TYR A 299 -18.42 20.60 -9.85
N ILE A 300 -17.60 21.00 -10.82
CA ILE A 300 -17.82 22.21 -11.62
C ILE A 300 -18.80 22.00 -12.80
N GLY A 301 -19.38 20.81 -12.93
CA GLY A 301 -20.30 20.49 -14.01
C GLY A 301 -19.68 20.40 -15.41
N ALA A 302 -18.34 20.35 -15.51
CA ALA A 302 -17.63 20.21 -16.79
C ALA A 302 -17.83 18.83 -17.42
N ILE A 303 -18.05 17.81 -16.60
CA ILE A 303 -18.53 16.49 -17.03
C ILE A 303 -19.82 16.18 -16.29
N PRO A 304 -20.81 15.53 -16.95
CA PRO A 304 -22.05 15.15 -16.28
C PRO A 304 -21.75 14.14 -15.16
N ALA A 305 -22.60 14.12 -14.12
CA ALA A 305 -22.54 13.06 -13.12
C ALA A 305 -22.57 11.71 -13.84
N LEU A 306 -21.47 10.97 -13.70
CA LEU A 306 -21.14 9.85 -14.59
C LEU A 306 -22.15 8.70 -14.54
N PHE A 307 -23.03 8.68 -13.53
CA PHE A 307 -24.05 7.63 -13.43
C PHE A 307 -25.29 8.14 -12.71
N THR A 308 -26.47 7.80 -13.27
CA THR A 308 -27.77 7.97 -12.61
C THR A 308 -27.87 7.03 -11.38
N GLU A 309 -28.83 7.29 -10.49
CA GLU A 309 -29.04 6.47 -9.28
C GLU A 309 -29.15 4.98 -9.59
N SER A 310 -29.79 4.59 -10.69
CA SER A 310 -29.95 3.20 -11.11
C SER A 310 -28.66 2.51 -11.55
N LEU A 311 -27.60 3.26 -11.90
CA LEU A 311 -26.31 2.76 -12.39
C LEU A 311 -25.13 3.06 -11.47
N GLN A 312 -25.38 3.53 -10.26
CA GLN A 312 -24.33 3.89 -9.28
C GLN A 312 -23.34 2.77 -8.99
N TYR A 313 -23.78 1.50 -9.05
CA TYR A 313 -22.89 0.35 -8.84
C TYR A 313 -21.79 0.25 -9.91
N LEU A 314 -21.96 0.85 -11.08
CA LEU A 314 -20.94 0.90 -12.14
C LEU A 314 -19.94 2.06 -11.97
N ARG A 315 -20.26 3.05 -11.14
CA ARG A 315 -19.41 4.25 -10.95
C ARG A 315 -18.03 3.88 -10.44
N TYR A 316 -17.95 3.06 -9.38
CA TYR A 316 -16.66 2.64 -8.82
C TYR A 316 -15.79 1.90 -9.84
N PRO A 317 -16.23 0.82 -10.51
CA PRO A 317 -15.40 0.13 -11.49
C PRO A 317 -15.02 1.01 -12.69
N PHE A 318 -15.91 1.92 -13.12
CA PHE A 318 -15.60 2.85 -14.21
C PHE A 318 -14.51 3.83 -13.83
N ILE A 319 -14.64 4.53 -12.70
CA ILE A 319 -13.61 5.46 -12.20
C ILE A 319 -12.28 4.72 -11.98
N PHE A 320 -12.33 3.49 -11.47
CA PHE A 320 -11.14 2.66 -11.31
C PHE A 320 -10.42 2.45 -12.66
N VAL A 321 -11.11 2.01 -13.68
CA VAL A 321 -10.53 1.77 -15.01
C VAL A 321 -9.97 3.07 -15.60
N VAL A 322 -10.72 4.16 -15.57
CA VAL A 322 -10.27 5.47 -16.06
C VAL A 322 -9.01 5.94 -15.31
N THR A 323 -9.01 5.83 -13.99
CA THR A 323 -7.86 6.22 -13.16
C THR A 323 -6.63 5.37 -13.50
N VAL A 324 -6.79 4.05 -13.66
CA VAL A 324 -5.68 3.15 -14.06
C VAL A 324 -5.11 3.57 -15.41
N VAL A 325 -5.94 3.77 -16.42
CA VAL A 325 -5.50 4.11 -17.79
C VAL A 325 -4.81 5.47 -17.82
N LEU A 326 -5.41 6.49 -17.23
CA LEU A 326 -4.85 7.85 -17.23
C LEU A 326 -3.56 7.94 -16.38
N SER A 327 -3.53 7.29 -15.22
CA SER A 327 -2.33 7.26 -14.38
C SER A 327 -1.18 6.50 -15.03
N PHE A 328 -1.47 5.39 -15.74
CA PHE A 328 -0.48 4.67 -16.52
C PHE A 328 0.08 5.56 -17.65
N ALA A 329 -0.79 6.21 -18.44
CA ALA A 329 -0.38 7.09 -19.52
C ALA A 329 0.47 8.26 -19.00
N LEU A 330 0.05 8.91 -17.92
CA LEU A 330 0.78 10.01 -17.31
C LEU A 330 2.14 9.58 -16.76
N ALA A 331 2.20 8.48 -16.02
CA ALA A 331 3.47 7.93 -15.52
C ALA A 331 4.42 7.52 -16.66
N PHE A 332 3.88 6.96 -17.74
CA PHE A 332 4.65 6.61 -18.93
C PHE A 332 5.25 7.84 -19.65
N ILE A 333 4.47 8.92 -19.77
CA ILE A 333 4.94 10.19 -20.34
C ILE A 333 6.01 10.81 -19.45
N LEU A 334 5.77 10.93 -18.16
CA LEU A 334 6.73 11.48 -17.18
C LEU A 334 8.06 10.71 -17.20
N LYS A 335 8.01 9.39 -17.34
CA LYS A 335 9.22 8.56 -17.44
C LYS A 335 10.06 8.87 -18.69
N LYS A 336 9.45 9.31 -19.79
CA LYS A 336 10.17 9.66 -21.03
C LYS A 336 10.83 11.04 -21.01
N ILE A 337 10.41 11.92 -20.11
CA ILE A 337 10.96 13.27 -20.00
C ILE A 337 12.23 13.23 -19.13
N PRO A 338 13.42 13.64 -19.66
CA PRO A 338 14.70 13.42 -18.97
C PRO A 338 14.79 13.95 -17.55
N MET A 339 14.24 15.05 -17.18
CA MET A 339 14.29 15.54 -15.79
C MET A 339 13.23 14.89 -14.90
N LEU A 340 12.03 14.65 -15.43
CA LEU A 340 10.89 14.14 -14.68
C LEU A 340 10.98 12.64 -14.41
N ASN A 341 11.75 11.89 -15.21
CA ASN A 341 11.97 10.47 -14.97
C ASN A 341 12.56 10.16 -13.58
N LYS A 342 13.35 11.08 -13.02
CA LYS A 342 13.93 10.95 -11.67
C LYS A 342 12.88 11.07 -10.55
N LEU A 343 11.73 11.69 -10.85
CA LEU A 343 10.62 11.90 -9.91
C LEU A 343 9.62 10.74 -9.88
N VAL A 344 9.74 9.79 -10.82
CA VAL A 344 8.79 8.68 -10.97
C VAL A 344 9.47 7.30 -10.98
N GLN A 345 10.78 7.24 -10.67
CA GLN A 345 11.58 6.00 -10.64
C GLN A 345 12.27 5.74 -9.31
#